data_7ba157e9182ed3ef7581ae812ec183bf
#
_entry.id   7ba157e9182ed3ef7581ae812ec183bf
#
_cell.length_a   1.000
_cell.length_b   1.000
_cell.length_c   1.000
_cell.angle_alpha   90.00
_cell.angle_beta   90.00
_cell.angle_gamma   90.00
#
_symmetry.space_group_name_H-M   'P 1'
#
loop_
_entity.id
_entity.type
_entity.pdbx_description
1 polymer ?
#
loop_
_entity_poly.entity_id
_entity_poly.type
_entity_poly.pdbx_seq_one_letter_code
_entity_poly.pdbx_strand_id
1 'polypeptide(L)'
;MKWVAVAVLALAFSEGIALSQLPPEARETILLIKAGGPFPYSRDGAVFGNRERRLPKRDRGYYREYTVKTPGARDRGARRIVAGKQGEFYYTDDHYRSFRRIIE
;
A
#
# COMPACT_ATOMS: atom_id res chain seq x y z
N MET A 1 -15.95 -26.87 -13.73
CA MET A 1 -15.43 -25.68 -13.83
C MET A 1 -14.69 -25.11 -12.69
N LYS A 2 -13.56 -25.60 -12.59
CA LYS A 2 -12.65 -25.25 -11.52
C LYS A 2 -12.14 -23.87 -11.59
N TRP A 3 -12.15 -23.31 -12.76
CA TRP A 3 -11.64 -21.96 -12.96
C TRP A 3 -12.43 -20.88 -12.28
N VAL A 4 -13.68 -21.15 -11.94
CA VAL A 4 -14.53 -20.15 -11.31
C VAL A 4 -13.92 -19.69 -9.99
N ALA A 5 -13.43 -20.65 -9.21
CA ALA A 5 -12.81 -20.31 -7.94
C ALA A 5 -11.56 -19.49 -8.14
N VAL A 6 -10.76 -19.81 -9.15
CA VAL A 6 -9.55 -19.04 -9.45
C VAL A 6 -9.91 -17.62 -9.86
N ALA A 7 -10.95 -17.46 -10.67
CA ALA A 7 -11.36 -16.14 -11.11
C ALA A 7 -11.82 -15.29 -9.94
N VAL A 8 -12.53 -15.87 -8.98
CA VAL A 8 -12.97 -15.14 -7.80
C VAL A 8 -11.78 -14.67 -6.98
N LEU A 9 -10.78 -15.53 -6.79
CA LEU A 9 -9.58 -15.15 -6.08
C LEU A 9 -8.83 -14.04 -6.80
N ALA A 10 -8.76 -14.12 -8.11
CA ALA A 10 -8.11 -13.07 -8.89
C ALA A 10 -8.80 -11.74 -8.70
N LEU A 11 -10.13 -11.72 -8.60
CA LEU A 11 -10.88 -10.49 -8.40
C LEU A 11 -10.58 -9.85 -7.05
N ALA A 12 -10.23 -10.64 -6.03
CA ALA A 12 -9.89 -10.09 -4.73
C ALA A 12 -8.68 -9.15 -4.81
N PHE A 13 -7.80 -9.33 -5.80
CA PHE A 13 -6.61 -8.52 -5.97
C PHE A 13 -6.51 -7.98 -7.38
N SER A 14 -7.66 -7.84 -8.06
CA SER A 14 -7.68 -7.50 -9.47
C SER A 14 -7.41 -6.03 -9.74
N GLU A 15 -7.58 -5.20 -8.73
CA GLU A 15 -7.47 -3.76 -8.90
C GLU A 15 -6.03 -3.31 -8.71
N GLY A 16 -5.16 -3.82 -9.56
CA GLY A 16 -3.79 -3.33 -9.59
C GLY A 16 -3.71 -1.93 -10.17
N ILE A 17 -2.66 -1.23 -9.82
CA ILE A 17 -2.40 0.09 -10.37
C ILE A 17 -0.95 0.14 -10.81
N ALA A 18 -0.72 0.58 -12.05
CA ALA A 18 0.63 0.72 -12.55
C ALA A 18 1.34 1.86 -11.83
N LEU A 19 2.63 1.70 -11.63
CA LEU A 19 3.45 2.74 -11.01
C LEU A 19 3.26 4.09 -11.71
N SER A 20 3.17 4.10 -13.03
CA SER A 20 2.99 5.31 -13.81
C SER A 20 1.63 5.98 -13.57
N GLN A 21 0.66 5.26 -13.07
CA GLN A 21 -0.68 5.79 -12.81
C GLN A 21 -0.85 6.32 -11.39
N LEU A 22 0.14 6.13 -10.54
CA LEU A 22 0.09 6.64 -9.18
C LEU A 22 0.27 8.15 -9.17
N PRO A 23 -0.28 8.84 -8.16
CA PRO A 23 0.06 10.24 -7.95
C PRO A 23 1.56 10.40 -7.75
N PRO A 24 2.13 11.55 -8.16
CA PRO A 24 3.58 11.77 -8.00
C PRO A 24 4.05 11.57 -6.56
N GLU A 25 3.25 11.98 -5.57
CA GLU A 25 3.61 11.85 -4.17
C GLU A 25 3.73 10.39 -3.75
N ALA A 26 2.95 9.49 -4.35
CA ALA A 26 3.05 8.06 -4.06
C ALA A 26 4.34 7.48 -4.63
N ARG A 27 4.73 7.91 -5.83
CA ARG A 27 6.00 7.49 -6.40
C ARG A 27 7.18 7.97 -5.56
N GLU A 28 7.09 9.20 -5.03
CA GLU A 28 8.11 9.71 -4.12
C GLU A 28 8.23 8.87 -2.86
N THR A 29 7.10 8.48 -2.28
CA THR A 29 7.09 7.63 -1.10
C THR A 29 7.77 6.28 -1.38
N ILE A 30 7.47 5.68 -2.53
CA ILE A 30 8.11 4.41 -2.90
C ILE A 30 9.62 4.56 -2.99
N LEU A 31 10.12 5.66 -3.58
CA LEU A 31 11.54 5.90 -3.66
C LEU A 31 12.17 6.04 -2.28
N LEU A 32 11.48 6.71 -1.35
CA LEU A 32 11.97 6.83 0.03
C LEU A 32 12.00 5.47 0.72
N ILE A 33 10.99 4.64 0.52
CA ILE A 33 10.97 3.30 1.10
C ILE A 33 12.17 2.50 0.60
N LYS A 34 12.40 2.53 -0.70
CA LYS A 34 13.53 1.79 -1.30
C LYS A 34 14.88 2.31 -0.81
N ALA A 35 14.97 3.59 -0.51
CA ALA A 35 16.19 4.21 -0.01
C ALA A 35 16.38 4.04 1.50
N GLY A 36 15.34 3.60 2.21
CA GLY A 36 15.42 3.44 3.67
C GLY A 36 15.19 4.74 4.44
N GLY A 37 14.59 5.73 3.80
CA GLY A 37 14.33 7.02 4.43
C GLY A 37 15.42 8.03 4.13
N PRO A 38 15.46 9.14 4.87
CA PRO A 38 14.59 9.48 6.00
C PRO A 38 13.16 9.80 5.56
N PHE A 39 12.22 9.61 6.49
CA PHE A 39 10.80 9.78 6.19
C PHE A 39 10.28 11.05 6.85
N PRO A 40 9.35 11.76 6.17
CA PRO A 40 8.86 13.06 6.68
C PRO A 40 7.87 12.96 7.84
N TYR A 41 7.25 11.79 8.06
CA TYR A 41 6.24 11.64 9.12
C TYR A 41 6.71 10.62 10.14
N SER A 42 6.46 10.91 11.41
CA SER A 42 6.93 10.03 12.49
C SER A 42 6.29 8.64 12.45
N ARG A 43 5.11 8.52 11.88
CA ARG A 43 4.44 7.22 11.74
C ARG A 43 4.97 6.38 10.58
N ASP A 44 5.77 6.96 9.70
CA ASP A 44 6.27 6.21 8.56
C ASP A 44 7.16 5.06 9.02
N GLY A 45 6.88 3.88 8.49
CA GLY A 45 7.58 2.66 8.88
C GLY A 45 6.92 1.90 10.01
N ALA A 46 5.80 2.39 10.57
CA ALA A 46 5.08 1.68 11.63
C ALA A 46 4.48 0.38 11.09
N VAL A 47 4.35 -0.60 11.96
CA VAL A 47 3.73 -1.88 11.59
C VAL A 47 2.27 -1.65 11.23
N PHE A 48 1.87 -2.19 10.08
CA PHE A 48 0.47 -2.23 9.67
C PHE A 48 -0.08 -3.60 9.98
N GLY A 49 -1.12 -3.65 10.84
CA GLY A 49 -1.60 -4.90 11.39
C GLY A 49 -2.50 -5.74 10.49
N ASN A 50 -3.00 -5.16 9.39
CA ASN A 50 -3.91 -5.87 8.47
C ASN A 50 -5.11 -6.49 9.18
N ARG A 51 -5.68 -5.77 10.13
CA ARG A 51 -6.74 -6.30 11.00
C ARG A 51 -8.01 -6.67 10.25
N GLU A 52 -8.36 -5.90 9.22
CA GLU A 52 -9.52 -6.21 8.39
C GLU A 52 -9.21 -7.22 7.30
N ARG A 53 -8.00 -7.71 7.24
CA ARG A 53 -7.58 -8.77 6.30
C ARG A 53 -7.84 -8.40 4.84
N ARG A 54 -7.64 -7.12 4.50
CA ARG A 54 -7.77 -6.67 3.12
C ARG A 54 -6.54 -6.99 2.28
N LEU A 55 -5.41 -7.22 2.92
CA LEU A 55 -4.19 -7.71 2.27
C LEU A 55 -3.99 -9.18 2.60
N PRO A 56 -3.15 -9.89 1.85
CA PRO A 56 -2.87 -11.30 2.14
C PRO A 56 -2.41 -11.47 3.58
N LYS A 57 -2.87 -12.56 4.21
CA LYS A 57 -2.53 -12.85 5.60
C LYS A 57 -1.04 -13.13 5.71
N ARG A 58 -0.39 -12.46 6.66
CA ARG A 58 1.02 -12.65 6.98
C ARG A 58 1.21 -12.48 8.48
N ASP A 59 2.36 -12.89 8.98
CA ASP A 59 2.70 -12.72 10.37
C ASP A 59 2.76 -11.24 10.72
N ARG A 60 2.50 -10.95 11.99
CA ARG A 60 2.59 -9.58 12.46
C ARG A 60 4.00 -9.03 12.22
N GLY A 61 4.06 -7.80 11.76
CA GLY A 61 5.32 -7.15 11.43
C GLY A 61 5.74 -7.32 9.97
N TYR A 62 4.98 -8.12 9.21
CA TYR A 62 5.27 -8.29 7.80
C TYR A 62 5.04 -7.01 7.00
N TYR A 63 3.98 -6.26 7.35
CA TYR A 63 3.61 -5.03 6.65
C TYR A 63 4.02 -3.80 7.41
N ARG A 64 4.46 -2.77 6.70
CA ARG A 64 4.75 -1.44 7.24
C ARG A 64 3.99 -0.40 6.46
N GLU A 65 3.51 0.64 7.15
CA GLU A 65 2.77 1.71 6.51
C GLU A 65 3.63 2.95 6.30
N TYR A 66 3.33 3.70 5.25
CA TYR A 66 4.03 4.94 4.93
C TYR A 66 3.04 5.95 4.40
N THR A 67 3.25 7.21 4.71
CA THR A 67 2.37 8.29 4.29
C THR A 67 2.65 8.70 2.85
N VAL A 68 1.58 8.85 2.08
CA VAL A 68 1.64 9.52 0.79
C VAL A 68 1.09 10.92 1.01
N LYS A 69 1.94 11.93 0.82
CA LYS A 69 1.57 13.31 1.08
C LYS A 69 0.36 13.72 0.24
N THR A 70 -0.59 14.41 0.86
CA THR A 70 -1.71 15.02 0.17
C THR A 70 -1.45 16.51 0.09
N PRO A 71 -1.17 17.07 -1.10
CA PRO A 71 -0.90 18.50 -1.22
C PRO A 71 -2.05 19.33 -0.66
N GLY A 72 -1.70 20.33 0.16
CA GLY A 72 -2.69 21.20 0.76
C GLY A 72 -3.37 20.68 2.01
N ALA A 73 -3.15 19.43 2.38
CA ALA A 73 -3.75 18.89 3.59
C ALA A 73 -3.00 19.40 4.83
N ARG A 74 -3.75 19.67 5.89
CA ARG A 74 -3.15 20.11 7.16
C ARG A 74 -2.55 18.95 7.93
N ASP A 75 -3.10 17.75 7.74
CA ASP A 75 -2.66 16.55 8.42
C ASP A 75 -2.05 15.59 7.42
N ARG A 76 -1.89 14.32 7.83
CA ARG A 76 -1.33 13.29 6.94
C ARG A 76 -2.25 12.95 5.77
N GLY A 77 -3.54 13.31 5.84
CA GLY A 77 -4.50 12.87 4.85
C GLY A 77 -4.77 11.38 4.96
N ALA A 78 -5.41 10.83 3.93
CA ALA A 78 -5.86 9.44 3.93
C ALA A 78 -5.04 8.50 3.05
N ARG A 79 -4.02 9.01 2.38
CA ARG A 79 -3.26 8.25 1.38
C ARG A 79 -2.05 7.58 2.03
N ARG A 80 -1.87 6.28 1.72
CA ARG A 80 -0.76 5.49 2.29
C ARG A 80 -0.20 4.53 1.26
N ILE A 81 1.05 4.12 1.49
CA ILE A 81 1.62 2.92 0.89
C ILE A 81 1.85 1.94 2.02
N VAL A 82 1.44 0.69 1.80
CA VAL A 82 1.80 -0.40 2.69
C VAL A 82 2.79 -1.28 1.95
N ALA A 83 3.93 -1.53 2.58
CA ALA A 83 4.99 -2.33 2.00
C ALA A 83 5.10 -3.66 2.73
N GLY A 84 5.21 -4.74 1.96
CA GLY A 84 5.46 -6.06 2.50
C GLY A 84 6.95 -6.38 2.50
N LYS A 85 7.33 -7.34 3.32
CA LYS A 85 8.75 -7.72 3.46
C LYS A 85 9.38 -8.27 2.18
N GLN A 86 8.57 -8.76 1.25
CA GLN A 86 9.08 -9.29 -0.01
C GLN A 86 9.20 -8.22 -1.09
N GLY A 87 9.02 -6.95 -0.73
CA GLY A 87 9.19 -5.85 -1.66
C GLY A 87 7.93 -5.46 -2.41
N GLU A 88 6.80 -6.08 -2.11
CA GLU A 88 5.55 -5.69 -2.75
C GLU A 88 4.96 -4.45 -2.08
N PHE A 89 4.21 -3.67 -2.85
CA PHE A 89 3.60 -2.44 -2.39
C PHE A 89 2.13 -2.42 -2.70
N TYR A 90 1.36 -1.83 -1.79
CA TYR A 90 -0.07 -1.63 -1.93
C TYR A 90 -0.39 -0.16 -1.68
N TYR A 91 -1.25 0.40 -2.51
CA TYR A 91 -1.67 1.80 -2.38
C TYR A 91 -3.09 1.88 -1.87
N THR A 92 -3.33 2.82 -0.96
CA THR A 92 -4.67 3.18 -0.52
C THR A 92 -4.83 4.69 -0.53
N ASP A 93 -5.99 5.17 -0.97
CA ASP A 93 -6.33 6.58 -0.91
C ASP A 93 -7.52 6.85 0.01
N ASP A 94 -8.01 5.83 0.71
CA ASP A 94 -9.19 5.93 1.56
C ASP A 94 -8.92 5.43 2.98
N HIS A 95 -7.73 5.62 3.46
CA HIS A 95 -7.31 5.29 4.82
C HIS A 95 -7.55 3.81 5.14
N TYR A 96 -6.98 2.93 4.29
CA TYR A 96 -6.95 1.48 4.47
C TYR A 96 -8.28 0.77 4.21
N ARG A 97 -9.29 1.45 3.68
CA ARG A 97 -10.56 0.78 3.38
C ARG A 97 -10.49 -0.09 2.15
N SER A 98 -9.63 0.29 1.22
CA SER A 98 -9.36 -0.50 0.03
C SER A 98 -7.91 -0.36 -0.36
N PHE A 99 -7.41 -1.33 -1.10
CA PHE A 99 -6.03 -1.35 -1.55
C PHE A 99 -5.95 -1.74 -3.01
N ARG A 100 -4.92 -1.23 -3.68
CA ARG A 100 -4.54 -1.69 -5.01
C ARG A 100 -3.10 -2.15 -4.98
N ARG A 101 -2.81 -3.31 -5.52
CA ARG A 101 -1.44 -3.78 -5.67
C ARG A 101 -0.73 -2.90 -6.69
N ILE A 102 0.46 -2.40 -6.33
CA ILE A 102 1.24 -1.57 -7.24
C ILE A 102 2.04 -2.48 -8.16
N ILE A 103 1.92 -2.22 -9.46
CA ILE A 103 2.62 -2.96 -10.49
C ILE A 103 3.73 -2.07 -11.02
N GLU A 104 4.95 -2.45 -10.77
CA GLU A 104 6.11 -1.67 -11.19
C GLU A 104 6.62 -1.99 -12.57
#